data_87d0986ff39d10fe739f0565be50cad4
#
_entry.id   87d0986ff39d10fe739f0565be50cad4
#
_cell.length_a   1.000
_cell.length_b   1.000
_cell.length_c   1.000
_cell.angle_alpha   90.00
_cell.angle_beta   90.00
_cell.angle_gamma   90.00
#
_symmetry.space_group_name_H-M   'P 1'
#
loop_
_entity.id
_entity.type
_entity.pdbx_description
1 polymer ?
#
loop_
_entity_poly.entity_id
_entity_poly.type
_entity_poly.pdbx_seq_one_letter_code
_entity_poly.pdbx_strand_id
1 'polypeptide(L)'
;MIAGSIIGGALGAGSAIFGGIAASQAMKKVKKNLEQQKKDNEAWYDRRYNEDSTQRADAQRVASMLSEQMKQRTRNAEGAGAVMGATDASIASQKDANNDAISNAMANIAIAGDRRKDAIESDYKSRDASINSKLNELEIGRAQAISQAVQGAATAAGNLGIAIDDYYNNK
;
A
#
# COMPACT_ATOMS: atom_id res chain seq x y z
N MET A 1 3.56 -12.49 6.58
CA MET A 1 4.85 -13.15 6.32
C MET A 1 4.65 -14.65 6.03
N ILE A 2 3.94 -15.06 4.95
CA ILE A 2 3.76 -16.51 4.62
C ILE A 2 3.94 -16.78 3.11
N ALA A 3 4.23 -15.80 2.27
CA ALA A 3 4.33 -15.98 0.82
C ALA A 3 5.74 -16.37 0.29
N GLY A 4 6.78 -16.31 1.13
CA GLY A 4 8.16 -16.60 0.72
C GLY A 4 8.51 -18.09 0.61
N SER A 5 7.71 -18.96 1.23
CA SER A 5 8.05 -20.39 1.37
C SER A 5 7.53 -21.30 0.25
N ILE A 6 6.58 -20.82 -0.57
CA ILE A 6 5.89 -21.68 -1.55
C ILE A 6 6.66 -21.74 -2.88
N ILE A 7 7.44 -20.70 -3.21
CA ILE A 7 8.19 -20.65 -4.47
C ILE A 7 9.46 -21.52 -4.42
N GLY A 8 10.11 -21.62 -3.25
CA GLY A 8 11.33 -22.42 -3.08
C GLY A 8 11.11 -23.93 -3.03
N GLY A 9 9.92 -24.38 -2.61
CA GLY A 9 9.62 -25.80 -2.46
C GLY A 9 9.22 -26.54 -3.75
N ALA A 10 8.80 -25.81 -4.79
CA ALA A 10 8.34 -26.40 -6.04
C ALA A 10 9.43 -26.62 -7.09
N LEU A 11 10.63 -26.11 -6.87
CA LEU A 11 11.76 -26.20 -7.80
C LEU A 11 12.78 -27.31 -7.48
N GLY A 12 12.58 -28.06 -6.38
CA GLY A 12 13.59 -28.96 -5.83
C GLY A 12 13.37 -30.47 -5.96
N ALA A 13 12.33 -30.97 -6.63
CA ALA A 13 12.13 -32.42 -6.73
C ALA A 13 11.81 -32.86 -8.17
N GLY A 14 12.74 -33.59 -8.75
CA GLY A 14 12.63 -34.19 -10.08
C GLY A 14 11.44 -35.09 -10.29
N SER A 15 10.55 -34.64 -11.16
CA SER A 15 9.72 -35.46 -12.03
C SER A 15 9.12 -34.55 -13.09
N ALA A 16 9.78 -34.53 -14.23
CA ALA A 16 9.77 -33.41 -15.18
C ALA A 16 8.49 -33.22 -16.02
N ILE A 17 7.46 -34.02 -15.88
CA ILE A 17 6.26 -33.90 -16.74
C ILE A 17 5.00 -33.58 -15.94
N PHE A 18 4.76 -34.17 -14.80
CA PHE A 18 3.59 -33.88 -13.97
C PHE A 18 3.74 -32.64 -13.09
N GLY A 19 4.99 -32.30 -12.71
CA GLY A 19 5.31 -31.10 -11.94
C GLY A 19 5.07 -29.80 -12.71
N GLY A 20 5.20 -29.79 -14.03
CA GLY A 20 5.07 -28.59 -14.88
C GLY A 20 3.65 -28.02 -14.94
N ILE A 21 2.63 -28.89 -14.98
CA ILE A 21 1.22 -28.44 -15.07
C ILE A 21 0.75 -27.90 -13.70
N ALA A 22 1.07 -28.58 -12.62
CA ALA A 22 0.72 -28.13 -11.26
C ALA A 22 1.46 -26.83 -10.90
N ALA A 23 2.75 -26.72 -11.22
CA ALA A 23 3.53 -25.52 -11.05
C ALA A 23 2.98 -24.33 -11.89
N SER A 24 2.58 -24.58 -13.12
CA SER A 24 1.98 -23.56 -13.99
C SER A 24 0.63 -23.04 -13.43
N GLN A 25 -0.21 -23.92 -12.89
CA GLN A 25 -1.46 -23.53 -12.26
C GLN A 25 -1.22 -22.73 -10.96
N ALA A 26 -0.26 -23.17 -10.15
CA ALA A 26 0.11 -22.46 -8.93
C ALA A 26 0.64 -21.05 -9.26
N MET A 27 1.52 -20.92 -10.26
CA MET A 27 2.05 -19.64 -10.72
C MET A 27 0.94 -18.71 -11.24
N LYS A 28 -0.05 -19.25 -11.99
CA LYS A 28 -1.22 -18.46 -12.42
C LYS A 28 -2.03 -17.92 -11.25
N LYS A 29 -2.24 -18.74 -10.21
CA LYS A 29 -2.96 -18.30 -8.99
C LYS A 29 -2.18 -17.21 -8.25
N VAL A 30 -0.86 -17.37 -8.10
CA VAL A 30 0.00 -16.36 -7.46
C VAL A 30 -0.02 -15.05 -8.26
N LYS A 31 0.11 -15.12 -9.59
CA LYS A 31 0.02 -13.93 -10.46
C LYS A 31 -1.32 -13.21 -10.27
N LYS A 32 -2.44 -13.93 -10.33
CA LYS A 32 -3.77 -13.36 -10.11
C LYS A 32 -3.92 -12.70 -8.74
N ASN A 33 -3.38 -13.32 -7.69
CA ASN A 33 -3.40 -12.74 -6.35
C ASN A 33 -2.56 -11.46 -6.25
N LEU A 34 -1.39 -11.41 -6.89
CA LEU A 34 -0.54 -10.22 -6.92
C LEU A 34 -1.19 -9.08 -7.72
N GLU A 35 -1.82 -9.39 -8.86
CA GLU A 35 -2.59 -8.42 -9.63
C GLU A 35 -3.80 -7.88 -8.85
N GLN A 36 -4.46 -8.74 -8.06
CA GLN A 36 -5.52 -8.29 -7.15
C GLN A 36 -4.98 -7.40 -6.05
N GLN A 37 -3.86 -7.78 -5.40
CA GLN A 37 -3.21 -6.94 -4.40
C GLN A 37 -2.80 -5.57 -4.96
N LYS A 38 -2.37 -5.50 -6.22
CA LYS A 38 -2.06 -4.24 -6.89
C LYS A 38 -3.30 -3.36 -7.01
N LYS A 39 -4.42 -3.90 -7.47
CA LYS A 39 -5.70 -3.19 -7.54
C LYS A 39 -6.20 -2.74 -6.17
N ASP A 40 -6.07 -3.60 -5.16
CA ASP A 40 -6.47 -3.27 -3.79
C ASP A 40 -5.58 -2.15 -3.22
N ASN A 41 -4.28 -2.14 -3.55
CA ASN A 41 -3.35 -1.09 -3.17
C ASN A 41 -3.68 0.25 -3.85
N GLU A 42 -4.02 0.23 -5.14
CA GLU A 42 -4.49 1.41 -5.89
C GLU A 42 -5.78 1.96 -5.27
N ALA A 43 -6.78 1.11 -5.05
CA ALA A 43 -8.06 1.50 -4.45
C ALA A 43 -7.90 2.00 -2.99
N TRP A 44 -6.92 1.46 -2.24
CA TRP A 44 -6.57 1.96 -0.92
C TRP A 44 -5.93 3.34 -1.01
N TYR A 45 -4.99 3.53 -1.94
CA TYR A 45 -4.33 4.82 -2.18
C TYR A 45 -5.35 5.89 -2.54
N ASP A 46 -6.21 5.65 -3.53
CA ASP A 46 -7.21 6.60 -4.00
C ASP A 46 -8.15 7.06 -2.88
N ARG A 47 -8.62 6.12 -2.06
CA ARG A 47 -9.49 6.46 -0.93
C ARG A 47 -8.77 7.29 0.14
N ARG A 48 -7.51 6.96 0.43
CA ARG A 48 -6.76 7.60 1.50
C ARG A 48 -6.16 8.93 1.10
N TYR A 49 -5.71 9.04 -0.14
CA TYR A 49 -5.10 10.25 -0.67
C TYR A 49 -6.14 11.36 -0.91
N ASN A 50 -7.32 10.99 -1.39
CA ASN A 50 -8.42 11.92 -1.67
C ASN A 50 -9.29 12.21 -0.44
N GLU A 51 -9.01 11.62 0.72
CA GLU A 51 -9.72 11.90 1.96
C GLU A 51 -9.45 13.35 2.40
N ASP A 52 -10.51 14.14 2.57
CA ASP A 52 -10.40 15.50 3.08
C ASP A 52 -9.97 15.47 4.54
N SER A 53 -8.76 16.01 4.80
CA SER A 53 -8.18 16.05 6.14
C SER A 53 -9.00 16.89 7.14
N THR A 54 -9.76 17.87 6.66
CA THR A 54 -10.60 18.73 7.52
C THR A 54 -11.88 18.04 7.97
N GLN A 55 -12.39 17.10 7.18
CA GLN A 55 -13.63 16.35 7.48
C GLN A 55 -13.38 15.11 8.34
N ARG A 56 -12.15 14.83 8.68
CA ARG A 56 -11.83 13.71 9.55
C ARG A 56 -12.31 13.94 10.99
N ALA A 57 -12.68 12.85 11.64
CA ALA A 57 -13.20 12.89 13.01
C ALA A 57 -12.22 13.53 14.02
N ASP A 58 -10.91 13.33 13.83
CA ASP A 58 -9.86 13.93 14.65
C ASP A 58 -9.76 15.45 14.41
N ALA A 59 -9.79 15.90 13.15
CA ALA A 59 -9.77 17.31 12.79
C ALA A 59 -11.05 18.03 13.26
N GLN A 60 -12.20 17.43 13.04
CA GLN A 60 -13.49 17.98 13.50
C GLN A 60 -13.56 18.08 15.03
N ARG A 61 -12.98 17.11 15.75
CA ARG A 61 -12.92 17.16 17.21
C ARG A 61 -12.04 18.32 17.69
N VAL A 62 -10.87 18.51 17.07
CA VAL A 62 -9.97 19.64 17.39
C VAL A 62 -10.66 20.97 17.09
N ALA A 63 -11.31 21.11 15.94
CA ALA A 63 -12.06 22.30 15.55
C ALA A 63 -13.21 22.61 16.52
N SER A 64 -13.98 21.58 16.93
CA SER A 64 -15.08 21.72 17.90
C SER A 64 -14.59 22.15 19.28
N MET A 65 -13.51 21.51 19.78
CA MET A 65 -12.91 21.86 21.08
C MET A 65 -12.39 23.29 21.07
N LEU A 66 -11.74 23.70 19.99
CA LEU A 66 -11.22 25.06 19.84
C LEU A 66 -12.38 26.08 19.81
N SER A 67 -13.41 25.82 19.01
CA SER A 67 -14.61 26.66 18.93
C SER A 67 -15.26 26.83 20.30
N GLU A 68 -15.41 25.77 21.10
CA GLU A 68 -15.99 25.83 22.43
C GLU A 68 -15.13 26.63 23.40
N GLN A 69 -13.82 26.41 23.40
CA GLN A 69 -12.88 27.20 24.23
C GLN A 69 -12.97 28.69 23.88
N MET A 70 -13.09 29.03 22.60
CA MET A 70 -13.18 30.40 22.16
C MET A 70 -14.49 31.05 22.57
N LYS A 71 -15.61 30.35 22.47
CA LYS A 71 -16.90 30.81 22.98
C LYS A 71 -16.82 31.09 24.50
N GLN A 72 -16.20 30.21 25.26
CA GLN A 72 -16.01 30.42 26.70
C GLN A 72 -15.14 31.64 27.00
N ARG A 73 -14.02 31.82 26.28
CA ARG A 73 -13.14 33.00 26.44
C ARG A 73 -13.87 34.28 26.07
N THR A 74 -14.63 34.30 24.98
CA THR A 74 -15.42 35.48 24.59
C THR A 74 -16.47 35.82 25.64
N ARG A 75 -17.21 34.85 26.14
CA ARG A 75 -18.20 35.05 27.23
C ARG A 75 -17.55 35.60 28.51
N ASN A 76 -16.38 35.02 28.87
CA ASN A 76 -15.66 35.51 30.03
C ASN A 76 -15.14 36.92 29.85
N ALA A 77 -14.68 37.29 28.65
CA ALA A 77 -14.25 38.63 28.32
C ALA A 77 -15.44 39.64 28.36
N GLU A 78 -16.56 39.25 27.78
CA GLU A 78 -17.79 40.06 27.80
C GLU A 78 -18.33 40.24 29.24
N GLY A 79 -18.30 39.16 30.04
CA GLY A 79 -18.70 39.22 31.45
C GLY A 79 -17.75 40.04 32.32
N ALA A 80 -16.44 39.90 32.13
CA ALA A 80 -15.43 40.72 32.81
C ALA A 80 -15.48 42.20 32.37
N GLY A 81 -15.80 42.45 31.10
CA GLY A 81 -16.03 43.78 30.55
C GLY A 81 -17.19 44.51 31.23
N ALA A 82 -18.27 43.79 31.46
CA ALA A 82 -19.44 44.33 32.16
C ALA A 82 -19.19 44.70 33.62
N VAL A 83 -18.25 43.96 34.28
CA VAL A 83 -17.95 44.17 35.74
C VAL A 83 -16.75 45.10 35.96
N MET A 84 -15.74 45.03 35.06
CA MET A 84 -14.47 45.77 35.24
C MET A 84 -14.26 46.95 34.26
N GLY A 85 -15.26 47.27 33.42
CA GLY A 85 -15.18 48.42 32.50
C GLY A 85 -14.23 48.17 31.32
N ALA A 86 -14.16 46.93 30.81
CA ALA A 86 -13.40 46.66 29.61
C ALA A 86 -13.94 47.49 28.44
N THR A 87 -13.03 48.07 27.68
CA THR A 87 -13.41 48.88 26.50
C THR A 87 -13.79 47.99 25.33
N ASP A 88 -14.68 48.48 24.46
CA ASP A 88 -15.03 47.74 23.20
C ASP A 88 -13.79 47.40 22.38
N ALA A 89 -12.72 48.20 22.45
CA ALA A 89 -11.45 47.92 21.83
C ALA A 89 -10.75 46.71 22.39
N SER A 90 -10.83 46.45 23.69
CA SER A 90 -10.22 45.24 24.31
C SER A 90 -11.02 43.97 23.96
N ILE A 91 -12.32 44.05 23.84
CA ILE A 91 -13.15 42.94 23.39
C ILE A 91 -12.89 42.62 21.92
N ALA A 92 -12.75 43.63 21.07
CA ALA A 92 -12.42 43.48 19.67
C ALA A 92 -11.04 42.81 19.50
N SER A 93 -10.02 43.27 20.23
CA SER A 93 -8.66 42.66 20.21
C SER A 93 -8.68 41.18 20.64
N GLN A 94 -9.49 40.80 21.63
CA GLN A 94 -9.63 39.40 22.02
C GLN A 94 -10.35 38.55 20.97
N LYS A 95 -11.34 39.11 20.26
CA LYS A 95 -12.00 38.41 19.13
C LYS A 95 -11.02 38.19 17.98
N ASP A 96 -10.20 39.18 17.67
CA ASP A 96 -9.15 39.05 16.65
C ASP A 96 -8.12 37.98 17.03
N ALA A 97 -7.60 37.98 18.24
CA ALA A 97 -6.70 36.96 18.74
C ALA A 97 -7.32 35.55 18.73
N ASN A 98 -8.61 35.45 18.97
CA ASN A 98 -9.36 34.18 18.85
C ASN A 98 -9.45 33.72 17.39
N ASN A 99 -9.74 34.63 16.46
CA ASN A 99 -9.80 34.32 15.03
C ASN A 99 -8.42 33.85 14.50
N ASP A 100 -7.35 34.51 14.91
CA ASP A 100 -5.99 34.11 14.59
C ASP A 100 -5.66 32.71 15.11
N ALA A 101 -6.08 32.38 16.33
CA ALA A 101 -5.87 31.06 16.88
C ALA A 101 -6.67 29.97 16.13
N ILE A 102 -7.89 30.26 15.64
CA ILE A 102 -8.66 29.35 14.78
C ILE A 102 -7.93 29.17 13.44
N SER A 103 -7.51 30.27 12.80
CA SER A 103 -6.77 30.21 11.54
C SER A 103 -5.48 29.38 11.66
N ASN A 104 -4.71 29.60 12.71
CA ASN A 104 -3.50 28.83 12.98
C ASN A 104 -3.81 27.34 13.21
N ALA A 105 -4.87 27.00 13.92
CA ALA A 105 -5.25 25.62 14.12
C ALA A 105 -5.70 24.95 12.83
N MET A 106 -6.46 25.64 11.98
CA MET A 106 -6.84 25.15 10.66
C MET A 106 -5.64 24.95 9.74
N ALA A 107 -4.68 25.89 9.76
CA ALA A 107 -3.41 25.74 9.05
C ALA A 107 -2.62 24.51 9.51
N ASN A 108 -2.57 24.27 10.82
CA ASN A 108 -1.91 23.08 11.38
C ASN A 108 -2.61 21.77 10.96
N ILE A 109 -3.94 21.77 10.89
CA ILE A 109 -4.72 20.61 10.38
C ILE A 109 -4.40 20.37 8.90
N ALA A 110 -4.30 21.42 8.08
CA ALA A 110 -3.92 21.31 6.68
C ALA A 110 -2.51 20.73 6.51
N ILE A 111 -1.52 21.30 7.23
CA ILE A 111 -0.13 20.81 7.23
C ILE A 111 -0.06 19.34 7.67
N ALA A 112 -0.78 18.96 8.70
CA ALA A 112 -0.85 17.56 9.15
C ALA A 112 -1.50 16.66 8.08
N GLY A 113 -2.48 17.19 7.34
CA GLY A 113 -3.09 16.53 6.19
C GLY A 113 -2.10 16.28 5.06
N ASP A 114 -1.29 17.27 4.72
CA ASP A 114 -0.26 17.16 3.68
C ASP A 114 0.82 16.13 4.05
N ARG A 115 1.36 16.20 5.26
CA ARG A 115 2.32 15.20 5.77
C ARG A 115 1.76 13.78 5.73
N ARG A 116 0.46 13.65 5.98
CA ARG A 116 -0.21 12.36 5.88
C ARG A 116 -0.32 11.88 4.44
N LYS A 117 -0.61 12.77 3.48
CA LYS A 117 -0.62 12.43 2.05
C LYS A 117 0.75 11.96 1.59
N ASP A 118 1.82 12.63 2.01
CA ASP A 118 3.19 12.20 1.74
C ASP A 118 3.49 10.80 2.29
N ALA A 119 3.03 10.53 3.51
CA ALA A 119 3.18 9.19 4.12
C ALA A 119 2.38 8.11 3.37
N ILE A 120 1.14 8.42 2.94
CA ILE A 120 0.30 7.52 2.14
C ILE A 120 0.94 7.23 0.79
N GLU A 121 1.50 8.25 0.13
CA GLU A 121 2.20 8.09 -1.14
C GLU A 121 3.46 7.23 -1.00
N SER A 122 4.26 7.46 0.04
CA SER A 122 5.43 6.64 0.35
C SER A 122 5.06 5.18 0.60
N ASP A 123 4.01 4.94 1.37
CA ASP A 123 3.49 3.60 1.69
C ASP A 123 2.98 2.87 0.44
N TYR A 124 2.25 3.60 -0.42
CA TYR A 124 1.78 3.09 -1.72
C TYR A 124 2.95 2.67 -2.61
N LYS A 125 3.94 3.55 -2.80
CA LYS A 125 5.13 3.27 -3.62
C LYS A 125 5.91 2.06 -3.10
N SER A 126 6.07 1.94 -1.79
CA SER A 126 6.75 0.81 -1.17
C SER A 126 6.01 -0.51 -1.42
N ARG A 127 4.69 -0.51 -1.26
CA ARG A 127 3.86 -1.70 -1.53
C ARG A 127 3.85 -2.06 -3.00
N ASP A 128 3.70 -1.07 -3.89
CA ASP A 128 3.70 -1.29 -5.33
C ASP A 128 5.05 -1.86 -5.81
N ALA A 129 6.17 -1.32 -5.34
CA ALA A 129 7.50 -1.84 -5.62
C ALA A 129 7.66 -3.30 -5.15
N SER A 130 7.16 -3.62 -3.96
CA SER A 130 7.18 -5.00 -3.45
C SER A 130 6.34 -5.96 -4.29
N ILE A 131 5.15 -5.54 -4.75
CA ILE A 131 4.29 -6.36 -5.61
C ILE A 131 4.95 -6.56 -6.97
N ASN A 132 5.49 -5.50 -7.57
CA ASN A 132 6.18 -5.56 -8.86
C ASN A 132 7.43 -6.45 -8.79
N SER A 133 8.22 -6.39 -7.71
CA SER A 133 9.35 -7.29 -7.49
C SER A 133 8.92 -8.76 -7.50
N LYS A 134 7.84 -9.09 -6.77
CA LYS A 134 7.29 -10.46 -6.74
C LYS A 134 6.74 -10.91 -8.09
N LEU A 135 6.14 -10.00 -8.88
CA LEU A 135 5.70 -10.31 -10.24
C LEU A 135 6.90 -10.62 -11.14
N ASN A 136 7.97 -9.84 -11.07
CA ASN A 136 9.20 -10.09 -11.81
C ASN A 136 9.86 -11.42 -11.43
N GLU A 137 9.96 -11.72 -10.12
CA GLU A 137 10.46 -13.00 -9.63
C GLU A 137 9.64 -14.18 -10.16
N LEU A 138 8.32 -14.03 -10.21
CA LEU A 138 7.42 -15.05 -10.77
C LEU A 138 7.66 -15.26 -12.27
N GLU A 139 7.88 -14.19 -13.03
CA GLU A 139 8.15 -14.27 -14.47
C GLU A 139 9.52 -14.91 -14.76
N ILE A 140 10.54 -14.56 -13.98
CA ILE A 140 11.87 -15.17 -14.07
C ILE A 140 11.79 -16.67 -13.72
N GLY A 141 11.11 -17.02 -12.63
CA GLY A 141 10.92 -18.41 -12.23
C GLY A 141 10.16 -19.23 -13.27
N ARG A 142 9.18 -18.62 -13.94
CA ARG A 142 8.46 -19.24 -15.05
C ARG A 142 9.37 -19.46 -16.26
N ALA A 143 10.19 -18.49 -16.63
CA ALA A 143 11.14 -18.61 -17.74
C ALA A 143 12.16 -19.72 -17.48
N GLN A 144 12.70 -19.80 -16.26
CA GLN A 144 13.61 -20.86 -15.83
C GLN A 144 12.94 -22.25 -15.88
N ALA A 145 11.71 -22.37 -15.37
CA ALA A 145 10.98 -23.63 -15.41
C ALA A 145 10.71 -24.12 -16.84
N ILE A 146 10.37 -23.21 -17.76
CA ILE A 146 10.21 -23.54 -19.18
C ILE A 146 11.52 -23.97 -19.79
N SER A 147 12.64 -23.27 -19.53
CA SER A 147 13.98 -23.63 -20.02
C SER A 147 14.39 -25.01 -19.58
N GLN A 148 14.20 -25.33 -18.29
CA GLN A 148 14.51 -26.66 -17.74
C GLN A 148 13.64 -27.76 -18.35
N ALA A 149 12.35 -27.49 -18.57
CA ALA A 149 11.43 -28.45 -19.21
C ALA A 149 11.85 -28.74 -20.67
N VAL A 150 12.26 -27.72 -21.41
CA VAL A 150 12.75 -27.87 -22.80
C VAL A 150 14.06 -28.69 -22.82
N GLN A 151 15.01 -28.40 -21.92
CA GLN A 151 16.26 -29.16 -21.82
C GLN A 151 16.01 -30.61 -21.41
N GLY A 152 15.11 -30.84 -20.46
CA GLY A 152 14.73 -32.20 -20.04
C GLY A 152 14.09 -33.00 -21.18
N ALA A 153 13.23 -32.38 -21.99
CA ALA A 153 12.62 -33.02 -23.15
C ALA A 153 13.64 -33.34 -24.24
N ALA A 154 14.58 -32.43 -24.50
CA ALA A 154 15.66 -32.64 -25.48
C ALA A 154 16.59 -33.81 -25.04
N THR A 155 16.92 -33.89 -23.75
CA THR A 155 17.74 -34.99 -23.21
C THR A 155 17.00 -36.32 -23.29
N ALA A 156 15.70 -36.36 -22.98
CA ALA A 156 14.89 -37.56 -23.07
C ALA A 156 14.78 -38.05 -24.53
N ALA A 157 14.60 -37.14 -25.49
CA ALA A 157 14.52 -37.46 -26.90
C ALA A 157 15.90 -37.98 -27.43
N GLY A 158 17.02 -37.39 -26.97
CA GLY A 158 18.37 -37.85 -27.30
C GLY A 158 18.64 -39.28 -26.78
N ASN A 159 18.26 -39.59 -25.54
CA ASN A 159 18.40 -40.89 -24.93
C ASN A 159 17.55 -41.98 -25.62
N LEU A 160 16.34 -41.63 -26.10
CA LEU A 160 15.50 -42.52 -26.89
C LEU A 160 16.12 -42.82 -28.26
N GLY A 161 16.75 -41.83 -28.90
CA GLY A 161 17.48 -42.00 -30.16
C GLY A 161 18.65 -42.98 -30.02
N ILE A 162 19.43 -42.85 -28.96
CA ILE A 162 20.57 -43.76 -28.68
C ILE A 162 20.06 -45.18 -28.38
N ALA A 163 19.00 -45.35 -27.61
CA ALA A 163 18.44 -46.67 -27.31
C ALA A 163 17.86 -47.38 -28.54
N ILE A 164 17.34 -46.66 -29.51
CA ILE A 164 16.86 -47.17 -30.78
C ILE A 164 18.06 -47.58 -31.65
N ASP A 165 19.10 -46.82 -31.72
CA ASP A 165 20.31 -47.07 -32.50
C ASP A 165 21.07 -48.31 -31.98
N ASP A 166 21.17 -48.44 -30.66
CA ASP A 166 21.72 -49.64 -30.00
C ASP A 166 20.92 -50.92 -30.28
N TYR A 167 19.60 -50.77 -30.32
CA TYR A 167 18.68 -51.89 -30.61
C TYR A 167 18.83 -52.40 -32.07
N TYR A 168 19.04 -51.50 -33.01
CA TYR A 168 19.19 -51.89 -34.44
C TYR A 168 20.60 -52.31 -34.79
N ASN A 169 21.65 -51.85 -34.09
CA ASN A 169 23.05 -52.18 -34.38
C ASN A 169 23.54 -53.47 -33.70
N ASN A 170 22.78 -54.00 -32.71
CA ASN A 170 23.12 -55.23 -31.97
C ASN A 170 22.27 -56.45 -32.44
N LYS A 171 21.68 -56.40 -33.63
CA LYS A 171 21.07 -57.56 -34.31
C LYS A 171 21.90 -57.90 -35.56
#